data_f1e31342560693c63b989ac85ba143a3
#
_entry.id   f1e31342560693c63b989ac85ba143a3
#
_cell.length_a   1.000
_cell.length_b   1.000
_cell.length_c   1.000
_cell.angle_alpha   90.00
_cell.angle_beta   90.00
_cell.angle_gamma   90.00
#
_symmetry.space_group_name_H-M   'P 1'
#
loop_
_entity.id
_entity.type
_entity.pdbx_description
1 polymer ?
#
loop_
_entity_poly.entity_id
_entity_poly.type
_entity_poly.pdbx_seq_one_letter_code
_entity_poly.pdbx_strand_id
1 'polypeptide(L)'
;MIQTYFQVNTIPVIRLIKHFYYKLESREHFYCGVMVSIAGFMSSPFFSLYGATKAALKIFIESVNVELEKAGASNRILNVSPGFIKGTSFYQNQTDLTLTEPLAKEIIAHIDAKDDLFIPQYDEVFHTVLERYHQDFRKEGLHSYDYKVKSGRLL
;
A
#
# COMPACT_ATOMS: atom_id res chain seq x y z
N MET A 1 22.07 1.48 3.87
CA MET A 1 20.71 1.49 4.46
C MET A 1 19.64 2.02 3.49
N ILE A 2 19.69 3.28 3.00
CA ILE A 2 18.67 3.83 2.05
C ILE A 2 18.51 2.95 0.82
N GLN A 3 19.62 2.64 0.14
CA GLN A 3 19.63 1.80 -1.06
C GLN A 3 18.98 0.43 -0.81
N THR A 4 19.25 -0.20 0.33
CA THR A 4 18.67 -1.50 0.70
C THR A 4 17.14 -1.44 0.81
N TYR A 5 16.59 -0.38 1.42
CA TYR A 5 15.14 -0.20 1.51
C TYR A 5 14.48 -0.15 0.13
N PHE A 6 15.04 0.62 -0.81
CA PHE A 6 14.51 0.69 -2.17
C PHE A 6 14.73 -0.61 -2.96
N GLN A 7 15.87 -1.26 -2.76
CA GLN A 7 16.17 -2.56 -3.40
C GLN A 7 15.26 -3.70 -2.93
N VAL A 8 14.70 -3.61 -1.72
CA VAL A 8 13.77 -4.62 -1.21
C VAL A 8 12.31 -4.24 -1.49
N ASN A 9 11.93 -3.01 -1.17
CA ASN A 9 10.52 -2.63 -1.15
C ASN A 9 9.97 -2.09 -2.47
N THR A 10 10.82 -1.54 -3.35
CA THR A 10 10.35 -0.76 -4.51
C THR A 10 10.86 -1.32 -5.83
N ILE A 11 12.17 -1.41 -6.00
CA ILE A 11 12.78 -1.76 -7.30
C ILE A 11 12.32 -3.13 -7.84
N PRO A 12 12.28 -4.22 -7.05
CA PRO A 12 11.84 -5.51 -7.56
C PRO A 12 10.39 -5.52 -8.01
N VAL A 13 9.52 -4.83 -7.27
CA VAL A 13 8.09 -4.72 -7.62
C VAL A 13 7.93 -4.00 -8.95
N ILE A 14 8.58 -2.85 -9.13
CA ILE A 14 8.58 -2.10 -10.40
C ILE A 14 9.12 -2.97 -11.55
N ARG A 15 10.21 -3.71 -11.33
CA ARG A 15 10.77 -4.62 -12.34
C ARG A 15 9.79 -5.73 -12.73
N LEU A 16 9.12 -6.34 -11.77
CA LEU A 16 8.10 -7.38 -12.03
C LEU A 16 6.93 -6.82 -12.82
N ILE A 17 6.39 -5.67 -12.44
CA ILE A 17 5.30 -5.01 -13.17
C ILE A 17 5.75 -4.69 -14.61
N LYS A 18 6.93 -4.12 -14.80
CA LYS A 18 7.47 -3.83 -16.13
C LYS A 18 7.68 -5.10 -16.96
N HIS A 19 8.11 -6.20 -16.34
CA HIS A 19 8.26 -7.49 -17.02
C HIS A 19 6.92 -8.04 -17.52
N PHE A 20 5.85 -7.90 -16.73
CA PHE A 20 4.51 -8.37 -17.06
C PHE A 20 3.62 -7.30 -17.70
N TYR A 21 4.17 -6.14 -18.07
CA TYR A 21 3.39 -5.02 -18.59
C TYR A 21 2.57 -5.42 -19.84
N TYR A 22 3.15 -6.23 -20.73
CA TYR A 22 2.45 -6.75 -21.89
C TYR A 22 1.18 -7.58 -21.55
N LYS A 23 1.15 -8.22 -20.38
CA LYS A 23 -0.04 -8.90 -19.88
C LYS A 23 -1.09 -7.92 -19.37
N LEU A 24 -0.66 -6.84 -18.73
CA LEU A 24 -1.56 -5.78 -18.28
C LEU A 24 -2.24 -5.07 -19.47
N GLU A 25 -1.52 -4.86 -20.57
CA GLU A 25 -2.08 -4.28 -21.81
C GLU A 25 -2.92 -5.27 -22.63
N SER A 26 -2.78 -6.57 -22.37
CA SER A 26 -3.50 -7.57 -23.16
C SER A 26 -5.00 -7.55 -22.89
N ARG A 27 -5.76 -8.16 -23.82
CA ARG A 27 -7.22 -8.38 -23.63
C ARG A 27 -7.54 -9.59 -22.75
N GLU A 28 -6.53 -10.39 -22.40
CA GLU A 28 -6.69 -11.50 -21.48
C GLU A 28 -6.78 -10.98 -20.05
N HIS A 29 -7.56 -11.65 -19.22
CA HIS A 29 -7.61 -11.30 -17.80
C HIS A 29 -6.26 -11.57 -17.13
N PHE A 30 -5.68 -10.53 -16.57
CA PHE A 30 -4.47 -10.61 -15.76
C PHE A 30 -4.74 -9.99 -14.39
N TYR A 31 -4.44 -10.71 -13.34
CA TYR A 31 -4.73 -10.34 -11.96
C TYR A 31 -3.44 -9.93 -11.25
N CYS A 32 -3.37 -8.69 -10.80
CA CYS A 32 -2.19 -8.13 -10.18
C CYS A 32 -2.56 -7.29 -8.96
N GLY A 33 -2.06 -7.66 -7.80
CA GLY A 33 -2.15 -6.89 -6.56
C GLY A 33 -0.76 -6.63 -5.99
N VAL A 34 -0.56 -5.44 -5.45
CA VAL A 34 0.70 -5.02 -4.83
C VAL A 34 0.46 -4.54 -3.41
N MET A 35 1.16 -5.15 -2.45
CA MET A 35 1.15 -4.72 -1.06
C MET A 35 1.97 -3.44 -0.88
N VAL A 36 1.29 -2.32 -0.84
CA VAL A 36 1.89 -1.01 -0.57
C VAL A 36 1.85 -0.74 0.94
N SER A 37 1.22 0.28 1.39
CA SER A 37 0.94 0.62 2.80
C SER A 37 0.28 1.99 2.89
N ILE A 38 -0.51 2.21 3.91
CA ILE A 38 -1.01 3.54 4.29
C ILE A 38 0.13 4.55 4.54
N ALA A 39 1.32 4.08 4.93
CA ALA A 39 2.52 4.91 5.07
C ALA A 39 3.01 5.53 3.76
N GLY A 40 2.50 5.10 2.61
CA GLY A 40 2.73 5.74 1.31
C GLY A 40 1.80 6.91 1.01
N PHE A 41 0.80 7.16 1.85
CA PHE A 41 -0.22 8.21 1.66
C PHE A 41 -0.04 9.38 2.63
N MET A 42 0.71 9.21 3.70
CA MET A 42 0.89 10.23 4.74
C MET A 42 2.26 10.13 5.39
N SER A 43 2.65 11.18 6.12
CA SER A 43 3.89 11.17 6.90
C SER A 43 3.85 10.05 7.95
N SER A 44 4.96 9.34 8.09
CA SER A 44 5.07 8.25 9.04
C SER A 44 6.33 8.41 9.90
N PRO A 45 6.27 9.18 11.00
CA PRO A 45 7.39 9.35 11.93
C PRO A 45 7.96 8.00 12.38
N PHE A 46 9.26 7.90 12.54
CA PHE A 46 10.08 6.69 12.77
C PHE A 46 10.16 5.72 11.57
N PHE A 47 9.28 5.84 10.58
CA PHE A 47 9.22 4.99 9.39
C PHE A 47 9.38 5.80 8.09
N SER A 48 10.07 6.94 8.14
CA SER A 48 10.16 7.87 7.01
C SER A 48 10.70 7.23 5.74
N LEU A 49 11.77 6.44 5.86
CA LEU A 49 12.38 5.75 4.71
C LEU A 49 11.47 4.65 4.16
N TYR A 50 10.81 3.89 5.03
CA TYR A 50 9.80 2.92 4.61
C TYR A 50 8.63 3.61 3.89
N GLY A 51 8.08 4.68 4.47
CA GLY A 51 7.02 5.48 3.86
C GLY A 51 7.42 6.00 2.48
N ALA A 52 8.64 6.51 2.31
CA ALA A 52 9.15 6.95 1.02
C ALA A 52 9.16 5.84 -0.04
N THR A 53 9.57 4.59 0.33
CA THR A 53 9.54 3.46 -0.59
C THR A 53 8.12 3.08 -1.01
N LYS A 54 7.16 3.20 -0.10
CA LYS A 54 5.74 2.89 -0.36
C LYS A 54 5.04 4.01 -1.15
N ALA A 55 5.39 5.26 -0.90
CA ALA A 55 4.93 6.39 -1.72
C ALA A 55 5.41 6.29 -3.17
N ALA A 56 6.66 5.85 -3.39
CA ALA A 56 7.18 5.60 -4.73
C ALA A 56 6.37 4.52 -5.46
N LEU A 57 6.02 3.40 -4.80
CA LEU A 57 5.17 2.36 -5.38
C LEU A 57 3.76 2.87 -5.68
N LYS A 58 3.15 3.62 -4.74
CA LYS A 58 1.82 4.21 -4.95
C LYS A 58 1.79 5.03 -6.24
N ILE A 59 2.68 6.00 -6.38
CA ILE A 59 2.70 6.89 -7.54
C ILE A 59 2.99 6.11 -8.83
N PHE A 60 3.88 5.11 -8.78
CA PHE A 60 4.16 4.25 -9.93
C PHE A 60 2.91 3.49 -10.39
N ILE A 61 2.18 2.85 -9.46
CA ILE A 61 0.97 2.06 -9.77
C ILE A 61 -0.13 2.96 -10.33
N GLU A 62 -0.39 4.11 -9.70
CA GLU A 62 -1.38 5.07 -10.17
C GLU A 62 -1.08 5.54 -11.61
N SER A 63 0.18 5.85 -11.90
CA SER A 63 0.59 6.26 -13.24
C SER A 63 0.39 5.15 -14.27
N VAL A 64 0.76 3.92 -13.94
CA VAL A 64 0.56 2.75 -14.82
C VAL A 64 -0.93 2.50 -15.06
N ASN A 65 -1.77 2.57 -14.04
CA ASN A 65 -3.21 2.35 -14.21
C ASN A 65 -3.86 3.42 -15.12
N VAL A 66 -3.43 4.67 -15.02
CA VAL A 66 -3.87 5.74 -15.94
C VAL A 66 -3.41 5.46 -17.38
N GLU A 67 -2.18 4.98 -17.58
CA GLU A 67 -1.68 4.59 -18.90
C GLU A 67 -2.47 3.43 -19.49
N LEU A 68 -2.77 2.38 -18.69
CA LEU A 68 -3.59 1.23 -19.07
C LEU A 68 -5.01 1.65 -19.46
N GLU A 69 -5.63 2.53 -18.70
CA GLU A 69 -6.95 3.06 -19.03
C GLU A 69 -6.93 3.82 -20.37
N LYS A 70 -5.94 4.68 -20.57
CA LYS A 70 -5.79 5.42 -21.82
C LYS A 70 -5.54 4.51 -23.02
N ALA A 71 -4.86 3.38 -22.82
CA ALA A 71 -4.64 2.35 -23.84
C ALA A 71 -5.90 1.45 -24.09
N GLY A 72 -6.98 1.63 -23.32
CA GLY A 72 -8.19 0.82 -23.42
C GLY A 72 -8.06 -0.60 -22.83
N ALA A 73 -7.05 -0.82 -21.99
CA ALA A 73 -6.88 -2.08 -21.27
C ALA A 73 -7.88 -2.18 -20.11
N SER A 74 -8.42 -3.39 -19.90
CA SER A 74 -9.33 -3.67 -18.77
C SER A 74 -8.60 -4.13 -17.51
N ASN A 75 -7.33 -4.53 -17.62
CA ASN A 75 -6.56 -4.96 -16.47
C ASN A 75 -6.09 -3.76 -15.64
N ARG A 76 -6.00 -3.98 -14.32
CA ARG A 76 -5.53 -2.98 -13.36
C ARG A 76 -4.55 -3.62 -12.38
N ILE A 77 -3.70 -2.79 -11.79
CA ILE A 77 -2.86 -3.17 -10.66
C ILE A 77 -3.56 -2.66 -9.40
N LEU A 78 -4.04 -3.58 -8.57
CA LEU A 78 -4.60 -3.20 -7.28
C LEU A 78 -3.50 -2.73 -6.33
N ASN A 79 -3.59 -1.49 -5.87
CA ASN A 79 -2.80 -0.99 -4.76
C ASN A 79 -3.48 -1.38 -3.44
N VAL A 80 -2.90 -2.34 -2.71
CA VAL A 80 -3.38 -2.73 -1.37
C VAL A 80 -2.58 -1.97 -0.33
N SER A 81 -3.22 -1.05 0.37
CA SER A 81 -2.55 -0.12 1.30
C SER A 81 -3.06 -0.24 2.74
N PRO A 82 -2.72 -1.34 3.44
CA PRO A 82 -3.14 -1.53 4.82
C PRO A 82 -2.32 -0.70 5.81
N GLY A 83 -2.89 -0.54 7.01
CA GLY A 83 -2.14 -0.21 8.22
C GLY A 83 -1.41 -1.43 8.78
N PHE A 84 -1.35 -1.51 10.13
CA PHE A 84 -0.83 -2.70 10.78
C PHE A 84 -1.83 -3.86 10.67
N ILE A 85 -1.35 -5.00 10.16
CA ILE A 85 -2.17 -6.21 10.01
C ILE A 85 -1.89 -7.15 11.17
N LYS A 86 -2.90 -7.39 12.01
CA LYS A 86 -2.84 -8.43 13.04
C LYS A 86 -2.62 -9.80 12.39
N GLY A 87 -1.86 -10.66 13.06
CA GLY A 87 -1.54 -11.98 12.54
C GLY A 87 -0.34 -12.03 11.59
N THR A 88 0.31 -10.90 11.33
CA THR A 88 1.58 -10.86 10.60
C THR A 88 2.75 -10.58 11.55
N SER A 89 3.96 -11.02 11.18
CA SER A 89 5.18 -10.74 11.95
C SER A 89 5.50 -9.24 12.07
N PHE A 90 4.91 -8.41 11.23
CA PHE A 90 4.99 -6.96 11.30
C PHE A 90 4.18 -6.36 12.46
N TYR A 91 3.28 -7.17 13.06
CA TYR A 91 2.52 -6.82 14.25
C TYR A 91 2.98 -7.72 15.40
N GLN A 92 3.69 -7.15 16.38
CA GLN A 92 4.14 -7.83 17.61
C GLN A 92 4.98 -9.11 17.43
N ASN A 93 5.66 -9.28 16.29
CA ASN A 93 6.51 -10.42 15.96
C ASN A 93 5.84 -11.82 16.09
N GLN A 94 4.52 -11.87 16.05
CA GLN A 94 3.76 -13.12 16.07
C GLN A 94 3.02 -13.31 14.75
N THR A 95 3.07 -14.53 14.22
CA THR A 95 2.37 -14.89 12.99
C THR A 95 1.20 -15.81 13.34
N ASP A 96 -0.01 -15.38 13.01
CA ASP A 96 -1.23 -16.17 13.05
C ASP A 96 -2.03 -15.93 11.77
N LEU A 97 -1.89 -16.83 10.82
CA LEU A 97 -2.51 -16.70 9.50
C LEU A 97 -4.04 -16.75 9.54
N THR A 98 -4.63 -17.31 10.59
CA THR A 98 -6.10 -17.35 10.73
C THR A 98 -6.69 -15.95 10.87
N LEU A 99 -5.94 -15.02 11.46
CA LEU A 99 -6.33 -13.62 11.61
C LEU A 99 -6.24 -12.82 10.31
N THR A 100 -5.51 -13.32 9.32
CA THR A 100 -5.32 -12.64 8.03
C THR A 100 -6.26 -13.14 6.93
N GLU A 101 -6.94 -14.26 7.14
CA GLU A 101 -7.83 -14.87 6.13
C GLU A 101 -8.96 -13.94 5.65
N PRO A 102 -9.69 -13.21 6.53
CA PRO A 102 -10.72 -12.27 6.07
C PRO A 102 -10.16 -11.20 5.13
N LEU A 103 -9.04 -10.59 5.52
CA LEU A 103 -8.36 -9.58 4.69
C LEU A 103 -7.90 -10.14 3.35
N ALA A 104 -7.38 -11.37 3.32
CA ALA A 104 -6.96 -12.02 2.08
C ALA A 104 -8.15 -12.21 1.11
N LYS A 105 -9.33 -12.59 1.62
CA LYS A 105 -10.57 -12.70 0.82
C LYS A 105 -11.00 -11.36 0.24
N GLU A 106 -10.94 -10.29 1.03
CA GLU A 106 -11.25 -8.94 0.56
C GLU A 106 -10.29 -8.51 -0.55
N ILE A 107 -8.97 -8.72 -0.36
CA ILE A 107 -7.96 -8.41 -1.38
C ILE A 107 -8.25 -9.14 -2.69
N ILE A 108 -8.57 -10.44 -2.64
CA ILE A 108 -8.89 -11.22 -3.83
C ILE A 108 -10.14 -10.65 -4.53
N ALA A 109 -11.18 -10.30 -3.78
CA ALA A 109 -12.40 -9.70 -4.34
C ALA A 109 -12.11 -8.38 -5.07
N HIS A 110 -11.27 -7.52 -4.50
CA HIS A 110 -10.86 -6.27 -5.15
C HIS A 110 -9.98 -6.49 -6.39
N ILE A 111 -9.12 -7.53 -6.37
CA ILE A 111 -8.34 -7.93 -7.56
C ILE A 111 -9.28 -8.42 -8.67
N ASP A 112 -10.27 -9.22 -8.35
CA ASP A 112 -11.26 -9.75 -9.32
C ASP A 112 -12.13 -8.63 -9.90
N ALA A 113 -12.49 -7.63 -9.07
CA ALA A 113 -13.22 -6.45 -9.49
C ALA A 113 -12.41 -5.48 -10.36
N LYS A 114 -11.08 -5.66 -10.46
CA LYS A 114 -10.16 -4.74 -11.15
C LYS A 114 -10.12 -3.35 -10.54
N ASP A 115 -10.24 -3.27 -9.22
CA ASP A 115 -10.13 -2.01 -8.50
C ASP A 115 -8.69 -1.47 -8.52
N ASP A 116 -8.56 -0.14 -8.48
CA ASP A 116 -7.26 0.54 -8.46
C ASP A 116 -6.64 0.60 -7.07
N LEU A 117 -7.47 0.68 -6.04
CA LEU A 117 -7.04 0.92 -4.66
C LEU A 117 -7.94 0.20 -3.67
N PHE A 118 -7.31 -0.45 -2.69
CA PHE A 118 -7.97 -0.97 -1.51
C PHE A 118 -7.17 -0.56 -0.25
N ILE A 119 -7.81 0.20 0.62
CA ILE A 119 -7.30 0.55 1.95
C ILE A 119 -8.20 -0.14 2.98
N PRO A 120 -7.74 -1.23 3.62
CA PRO A 120 -8.51 -1.87 4.68
C PRO A 120 -8.85 -0.89 5.80
N GLN A 121 -10.08 -0.94 6.32
CA GLN A 121 -10.60 -0.02 7.34
C GLN A 121 -10.58 1.45 6.91
N TYR A 122 -10.81 1.73 5.60
CA TYR A 122 -10.78 3.09 5.10
C TYR A 122 -11.83 3.96 5.79
N ASP A 123 -13.09 3.55 5.78
CA ASP A 123 -14.19 4.34 6.34
C ASP A 123 -14.12 4.45 7.86
N GLU A 124 -13.67 3.39 8.55
CA GLU A 124 -13.62 3.34 10.01
C GLU A 124 -12.44 4.14 10.59
N VAL A 125 -11.32 4.22 9.85
CA VAL A 125 -10.06 4.75 10.38
C VAL A 125 -9.40 5.75 9.45
N PHE A 126 -9.07 5.32 8.23
CA PHE A 126 -8.10 6.06 7.41
C PHE A 126 -8.69 7.25 6.67
N HIS A 127 -9.97 7.25 6.37
CA HIS A 127 -10.64 8.40 5.75
C HIS A 127 -10.39 9.69 6.57
N THR A 128 -10.79 9.69 7.82
CA THR A 128 -10.61 10.85 8.71
C THR A 128 -9.12 11.20 8.94
N VAL A 129 -8.24 10.19 9.04
CA VAL A 129 -6.80 10.42 9.20
C VAL A 129 -6.22 11.13 7.98
N LEU A 130 -6.55 10.67 6.78
CA LEU A 130 -6.06 11.26 5.54
C LEU A 130 -6.64 12.66 5.31
N GLU A 131 -7.90 12.91 5.65
CA GLU A 131 -8.48 14.26 5.61
C GLU A 131 -7.70 15.24 6.50
N ARG A 132 -7.46 14.87 7.77
CA ARG A 132 -6.65 15.70 8.68
C ARG A 132 -5.22 15.91 8.17
N TYR A 133 -4.61 14.86 7.61
CA TYR A 133 -3.29 14.94 7.01
C TYR A 133 -3.24 15.93 5.84
N HIS A 134 -4.22 15.90 4.94
CA HIS A 134 -4.28 16.83 3.81
C HIS A 134 -4.56 18.28 4.24
N GLN A 135 -5.29 18.48 5.35
CA GLN A 135 -5.51 19.81 5.92
C GLN A 135 -4.26 20.38 6.58
N ASP A 136 -3.56 19.56 7.38
CA ASP A 136 -2.34 19.93 8.08
C ASP A 136 -1.45 18.70 8.34
N PHE A 137 -0.55 18.41 7.40
CA PHE A 137 0.35 17.26 7.50
C PHE A 137 1.24 17.29 8.75
N ARG A 138 1.60 18.47 9.22
CA ARG A 138 2.48 18.63 10.40
C ARG A 138 1.73 18.30 11.69
N LYS A 139 0.54 18.81 11.84
CA LYS A 139 -0.34 18.52 12.98
C LYS A 139 -0.64 17.04 13.09
N GLU A 140 -1.08 16.42 11.99
CA GLU A 140 -1.36 14.98 11.96
C GLU A 140 -0.08 14.15 12.14
N GLY A 141 1.04 14.59 11.59
CA GLY A 141 2.35 13.95 11.79
C GLY A 141 2.80 13.97 13.26
N LEU A 142 2.61 15.08 13.98
CA LEU A 142 2.89 15.16 15.41
C LEU A 142 1.96 14.25 16.23
N HIS A 143 0.68 14.22 15.89
CA HIS A 143 -0.27 13.27 16.51
C HIS A 143 0.16 11.81 16.29
N SER A 144 0.57 11.45 15.07
CA SER A 144 1.09 10.12 14.75
C SER A 144 2.38 9.79 15.51
N TYR A 145 3.28 10.78 15.68
CA TYR A 145 4.50 10.63 16.48
C TYR A 145 4.16 10.27 17.92
N ASP A 146 3.32 11.06 18.57
CA ASP A 146 2.92 10.86 19.98
C ASP A 146 2.22 9.51 20.19
N TYR A 147 1.35 9.12 19.24
CA TYR A 147 0.68 7.83 19.27
C TYR A 147 1.69 6.66 19.21
N LYS A 148 2.68 6.73 18.33
CA LYS A 148 3.69 5.67 18.19
C LYS A 148 4.58 5.56 19.43
N VAL A 149 4.98 6.69 20.01
CA VAL A 149 5.74 6.70 21.27
C VAL A 149 4.93 6.06 22.41
N LYS A 150 3.67 6.46 22.59
CA LYS A 150 2.79 5.93 23.65
C LYS A 150 2.47 4.44 23.45
N SER A 151 2.32 3.98 22.23
CA SER A 151 1.99 2.58 21.91
C SER A 151 3.21 1.66 21.78
N GLY A 152 4.44 2.19 21.93
CA GLY A 152 5.67 1.41 21.77
C GLY A 152 5.94 0.95 20.32
N ARG A 153 5.28 1.54 19.33
CA ARG A 153 5.45 1.22 17.90
C ARG A 153 6.63 2.00 17.30
N LEU A 154 7.79 1.78 17.88
CA LEU A 154 9.07 2.34 17.45
C LEU A 154 9.86 1.26 16.73
N LEU A 155 10.66 1.67 15.70
CA LEU A 155 11.67 0.79 15.09
C LEU A 155 12.86 0.60 16.03
#